data_917c993678d8954255959ae6c386150a
#
_entry.id   917c993678d8954255959ae6c386150a
#
_cell.length_a   1.000
_cell.length_b   1.000
_cell.length_c   1.000
_cell.angle_alpha   90.00
_cell.angle_beta   90.00
_cell.angle_gamma   90.00
#
_symmetry.space_group_name_H-M   'P 1'
#
loop_
_entity.id
_entity.type
_entity.pdbx_description
1 polymer ?
#
loop_
_entity_poly.entity_id
_entity_poly.type
_entity_poly.pdbx_seq_one_letter_code
_entity_poly.pdbx_strand_id
1 'polypeptide(L)'
;MRVTGDRISEMGRELSARSGEAVCDLTGKWLLPGFFDVHTHGRAGADFSDSPSGELVRILSSYAKCGVTSLLATTMTMEENYSREMMERIRGAMEAEGEGARIWGINMEGPFLGPDKKGCHDPAYLKKPDCAFFEELDACSGGNIRLVDLDPTLDGAMDFIRTYAGRKKISIAHTSADYETANLAVDAGADHVTHLFNAMNELRHREPGVVGMVNDRRVWAELICDGIHVHPSVVRMTFASNAEKLCIVSDSLSAAGMGDGVYSLGGLEVHVKGKRAALADGTLACSVSNVFEECRNVISFGISPEKAIAAACLNPARAMGLETEIGDIRKGLLADMLVVTPDMELKQVYIGGKAVQK
;
A
#
# COMPACT_ATOMS: atom_id res chain seq x y z
N MET A 1 12.76 -26.21 -1.90
CA MET A 1 11.89 -25.66 -0.84
C MET A 1 10.70 -26.59 -0.66
N ARG A 2 10.22 -26.72 0.58
CA ARG A 2 9.01 -27.50 0.93
C ARG A 2 8.03 -26.61 1.65
N VAL A 3 6.74 -26.76 1.34
CA VAL A 3 5.63 -26.08 2.02
C VAL A 3 4.84 -27.13 2.79
N THR A 4 4.46 -26.85 4.02
CA THR A 4 3.60 -27.70 4.85
C THR A 4 2.53 -26.83 5.50
N GLY A 5 1.27 -27.17 5.29
CA GLY A 5 0.19 -26.27 5.60
C GLY A 5 0.29 -25.00 4.74
N ASP A 6 0.29 -23.86 5.38
CA ASP A 6 0.38 -22.54 4.70
C ASP A 6 1.80 -21.91 4.78
N ARG A 7 2.81 -22.64 5.32
CA ARG A 7 4.15 -22.07 5.59
C ARG A 7 5.28 -22.83 4.89
N ILE A 8 6.34 -22.09 4.64
CA ILE A 8 7.62 -22.65 4.17
C ILE A 8 8.26 -23.42 5.32
N SER A 9 8.28 -24.76 5.23
CA SER A 9 8.76 -25.64 6.30
C SER A 9 10.24 -26.01 6.16
N GLU A 10 10.77 -26.04 4.92
CA GLU A 10 12.15 -26.47 4.67
C GLU A 10 12.71 -25.79 3.41
N MET A 11 13.99 -25.41 3.48
CA MET A 11 14.74 -24.87 2.35
C MET A 11 16.09 -25.58 2.23
N GLY A 12 16.49 -25.89 1.00
CA GLY A 12 17.78 -26.54 0.73
C GLY A 12 18.01 -26.71 -0.76
N ARG A 13 19.28 -26.91 -1.15
CA ARG A 13 19.68 -27.10 -2.56
C ARG A 13 19.35 -28.50 -3.07
N GLU A 14 19.32 -29.49 -2.18
CA GLU A 14 19.16 -30.90 -2.51
C GLU A 14 18.00 -31.56 -1.74
N LEU A 15 16.82 -30.89 -1.80
CA LEU A 15 15.61 -31.44 -1.20
C LEU A 15 14.97 -32.46 -2.14
N SER A 16 14.94 -33.71 -1.72
CA SER A 16 14.19 -34.76 -2.43
C SER A 16 12.72 -34.74 -2.02
N ALA A 17 11.83 -34.97 -2.96
CA ALA A 17 10.42 -35.14 -2.67
C ALA A 17 10.19 -36.36 -1.76
N ARG A 18 9.29 -36.24 -0.81
CA ARG A 18 8.86 -37.36 0.06
C ARG A 18 7.67 -38.05 -0.59
N SER A 19 7.39 -39.28 -0.19
CA SER A 19 6.24 -40.01 -0.69
C SER A 19 4.95 -39.25 -0.47
N GLY A 20 4.16 -39.04 -1.53
CA GLY A 20 2.90 -38.33 -1.51
C GLY A 20 2.99 -36.80 -1.64
N GLU A 21 4.18 -36.23 -1.74
CA GLU A 21 4.34 -34.80 -2.00
C GLU A 21 4.13 -34.49 -3.49
N ALA A 22 3.35 -33.44 -3.78
CA ALA A 22 3.29 -32.85 -5.11
C ALA A 22 4.56 -32.04 -5.38
N VAL A 23 5.11 -32.17 -6.58
CA VAL A 23 6.32 -31.44 -7.00
C VAL A 23 5.97 -30.47 -8.09
N CYS A 24 6.40 -29.21 -7.93
CA CYS A 24 6.29 -28.17 -8.95
C CYS A 24 7.69 -27.86 -9.48
N ASP A 25 7.92 -28.11 -10.77
CA ASP A 25 9.17 -27.75 -11.44
C ASP A 25 9.11 -26.30 -11.91
N LEU A 26 10.01 -25.49 -11.37
CA LEU A 26 10.15 -24.06 -11.69
C LEU A 26 11.42 -23.76 -12.50
N THR A 27 11.99 -24.76 -13.18
CA THR A 27 13.18 -24.59 -14.03
C THR A 27 12.99 -23.44 -15.01
N GLY A 28 13.93 -22.49 -15.06
CA GLY A 28 13.87 -21.30 -15.90
C GLY A 28 12.89 -20.23 -15.43
N LYS A 29 12.36 -20.33 -14.22
CA LYS A 29 11.50 -19.32 -13.59
C LYS A 29 12.19 -18.73 -12.37
N TRP A 30 11.73 -17.55 -11.97
CA TRP A 30 12.01 -16.96 -10.68
C TRP A 30 10.85 -17.23 -9.73
N LEU A 31 11.17 -17.47 -8.49
CA LEU A 31 10.21 -17.55 -7.40
C LEU A 31 10.44 -16.33 -6.51
N LEU A 32 9.42 -15.49 -6.41
CA LEU A 32 9.47 -14.24 -5.62
C LEU A 32 8.53 -14.37 -4.42
N PRO A 33 8.76 -13.61 -3.33
CA PRO A 33 7.75 -13.42 -2.31
C PRO A 33 6.48 -12.81 -2.90
N GLY A 34 5.33 -13.05 -2.29
CA GLY A 34 4.11 -12.33 -2.62
C GLY A 34 4.24 -10.84 -2.36
N PHE A 35 3.67 -9.99 -3.22
CA PHE A 35 3.77 -8.56 -3.09
C PHE A 35 2.77 -8.03 -2.06
N PHE A 36 3.16 -6.95 -1.37
CA PHE A 36 2.37 -6.31 -0.34
C PHE A 36 2.10 -4.84 -0.68
N ASP A 37 0.83 -4.52 -0.92
CA ASP A 37 0.36 -3.17 -1.19
C ASP A 37 -0.14 -2.51 0.10
N VAL A 38 0.61 -1.55 0.63
CA VAL A 38 0.24 -0.86 1.88
C VAL A 38 -0.65 0.36 1.66
N HIS A 39 -0.92 0.71 0.38
CA HIS A 39 -1.78 1.81 0.03
C HIS A 39 -2.59 1.50 -1.24
N THR A 40 -3.86 1.14 -1.05
CA THR A 40 -4.78 0.83 -2.15
C THR A 40 -6.23 1.01 -1.71
N HIS A 41 -7.03 1.77 -2.47
CA HIS A 41 -8.44 2.06 -2.16
C HIS A 41 -9.39 1.01 -2.73
N GLY A 42 -9.04 0.40 -3.85
CA GLY A 42 -9.93 -0.55 -4.48
C GLY A 42 -9.42 -1.11 -5.79
N ARG A 43 -10.23 -2.00 -6.39
CA ARG A 43 -9.93 -2.67 -7.65
C ARG A 43 -11.18 -3.37 -8.20
N ALA A 44 -11.21 -3.62 -9.52
CA ALA A 44 -12.23 -4.45 -10.17
C ALA A 44 -13.67 -4.03 -9.85
N GLY A 45 -13.90 -2.73 -9.77
CA GLY A 45 -15.22 -2.12 -9.59
C GLY A 45 -15.69 -1.99 -8.14
N ALA A 46 -14.85 -2.29 -7.13
CA ALA A 46 -15.19 -2.09 -5.73
C ALA A 46 -14.09 -1.32 -4.98
N ASP A 47 -14.47 -0.61 -3.93
CA ASP A 47 -13.64 0.28 -3.14
C ASP A 47 -13.82 -0.01 -1.64
N PHE A 48 -12.73 0.05 -0.87
CA PHE A 48 -12.77 -0.23 0.57
C PHE A 48 -13.62 0.78 1.34
N SER A 49 -13.81 1.99 0.82
CA SER A 49 -14.55 3.03 1.50
C SER A 49 -16.07 2.90 1.34
N ASP A 50 -16.56 2.41 0.19
CA ASP A 50 -18.00 2.47 -0.11
C ASP A 50 -18.65 1.13 -0.45
N SER A 51 -17.88 0.08 -0.73
CA SER A 51 -18.45 -1.19 -1.15
C SER A 51 -18.87 -2.09 0.02
N PRO A 52 -19.90 -2.93 -0.14
CA PRO A 52 -20.31 -3.92 0.86
C PRO A 52 -19.20 -4.96 1.12
N SER A 53 -19.14 -5.51 2.33
CA SER A 53 -18.13 -6.51 2.73
C SER A 53 -18.02 -7.70 1.76
N GLY A 54 -19.12 -8.17 1.20
CA GLY A 54 -19.12 -9.26 0.21
C GLY A 54 -18.40 -8.91 -1.11
N GLU A 55 -18.45 -7.64 -1.54
CA GLU A 55 -17.69 -7.17 -2.71
C GLU A 55 -16.22 -6.98 -2.36
N LEU A 56 -15.91 -6.52 -1.14
CA LEU A 56 -14.54 -6.42 -0.65
C LEU A 56 -13.86 -7.80 -0.63
N VAL A 57 -14.55 -8.86 -0.18
CA VAL A 57 -14.03 -10.24 -0.27
C VAL A 57 -13.78 -10.64 -1.73
N ARG A 58 -14.68 -10.28 -2.64
CA ARG A 58 -14.55 -10.59 -4.07
C ARG A 58 -13.30 -9.94 -4.71
N ILE A 59 -12.99 -8.68 -4.37
CA ILE A 59 -11.83 -8.00 -4.95
C ILE A 59 -10.49 -8.55 -4.47
N LEU A 60 -10.44 -9.22 -3.33
CA LEU A 60 -9.22 -9.87 -2.83
C LEU A 60 -8.70 -10.93 -3.83
N SER A 61 -9.61 -11.65 -4.50
CA SER A 61 -9.23 -12.56 -5.59
C SER A 61 -8.62 -11.80 -6.78
N SER A 62 -9.11 -10.60 -7.10
CA SER A 62 -8.53 -9.77 -8.17
C SER A 62 -7.12 -9.29 -7.83
N TYR A 63 -6.86 -8.90 -6.57
CA TYR A 63 -5.50 -8.57 -6.10
C TYR A 63 -4.57 -9.77 -6.21
N ALA A 64 -5.01 -10.93 -5.74
CA ALA A 64 -4.22 -12.16 -5.84
C ALA A 64 -3.83 -12.49 -7.27
N LYS A 65 -4.77 -12.38 -8.23
CA LYS A 65 -4.53 -12.66 -9.66
C LYS A 65 -3.47 -11.77 -10.30
N CYS A 66 -3.25 -10.56 -9.79
CA CYS A 66 -2.19 -9.67 -10.26
C CYS A 66 -0.90 -9.69 -9.43
N GLY A 67 -0.76 -10.67 -8.50
CA GLY A 67 0.48 -10.88 -7.73
C GLY A 67 0.54 -10.13 -6.39
N VAL A 68 -0.52 -9.42 -6.01
CA VAL A 68 -0.65 -8.82 -4.68
C VAL A 68 -1.27 -9.85 -3.76
N THR A 69 -0.50 -10.39 -2.83
CA THR A 69 -0.94 -11.43 -1.89
C THR A 69 -1.33 -10.87 -0.53
N SER A 70 -0.91 -9.65 -0.27
CA SER A 70 -1.11 -8.93 0.99
C SER A 70 -1.43 -7.47 0.71
N LEU A 71 -2.30 -6.86 1.51
CA LEU A 71 -2.61 -5.44 1.40
C LEU A 71 -3.03 -4.82 2.74
N LEU A 72 -2.96 -3.48 2.84
CA LEU A 72 -3.78 -2.70 3.75
C LEU A 72 -4.96 -2.14 2.98
N ALA A 73 -6.16 -2.23 3.56
CA ALA A 73 -7.34 -1.58 3.00
C ALA A 73 -7.26 -0.08 3.29
N THR A 74 -7.10 0.75 2.25
CA THR A 74 -6.98 2.19 2.42
C THR A 74 -8.34 2.85 2.34
N THR A 75 -8.63 3.72 3.31
CA THR A 75 -9.91 4.44 3.39
C THR A 75 -9.80 5.84 2.82
N MET A 76 -10.94 6.38 2.36
CA MET A 76 -11.09 7.78 2.01
C MET A 76 -11.70 8.58 3.18
N THR A 77 -11.50 9.90 3.16
CA THR A 77 -12.22 10.82 4.07
C THR A 77 -13.71 10.80 3.76
N MET A 78 -14.53 10.45 4.73
CA MET A 78 -15.97 10.33 4.61
C MET A 78 -16.69 11.03 5.80
N GLU A 79 -18.02 11.14 5.73
CA GLU A 79 -18.85 11.59 6.85
C GLU A 79 -18.66 10.66 8.07
N GLU A 80 -18.77 11.16 9.30
CA GLU A 80 -18.38 10.44 10.52
C GLU A 80 -19.09 9.09 10.71
N ASN A 81 -20.42 9.06 10.56
CA ASN A 81 -21.18 7.81 10.75
C ASN A 81 -20.82 6.81 9.65
N TYR A 82 -20.65 7.31 8.44
CA TYR A 82 -20.22 6.49 7.31
C TYR A 82 -18.80 5.94 7.52
N SER A 83 -17.91 6.73 8.13
CA SER A 83 -16.56 6.28 8.49
C SER A 83 -16.58 5.12 9.49
N ARG A 84 -17.46 5.16 10.49
CA ARG A 84 -17.65 4.04 11.43
C ARG A 84 -18.12 2.77 10.73
N GLU A 85 -19.18 2.88 9.92
CA GLU A 85 -19.70 1.77 9.11
C GLU A 85 -18.66 1.20 8.14
N MET A 86 -17.85 2.07 7.52
CA MET A 86 -16.75 1.68 6.64
C MET A 86 -15.72 0.81 7.38
N MET A 87 -15.30 1.19 8.59
CA MET A 87 -14.39 0.40 9.42
C MET A 87 -14.98 -0.98 9.74
N GLU A 88 -16.27 -1.05 10.07
CA GLU A 88 -16.98 -2.32 10.33
C GLU A 88 -17.07 -3.20 9.08
N ARG A 89 -17.33 -2.62 7.90
CA ARG A 89 -17.36 -3.36 6.63
C ARG A 89 -16.00 -3.96 6.28
N ILE A 90 -14.91 -3.19 6.45
CA ILE A 90 -13.55 -3.70 6.21
C ILE A 90 -13.22 -4.81 7.22
N ARG A 91 -13.55 -4.63 8.51
CA ARG A 91 -13.39 -5.69 9.52
C ARG A 91 -14.13 -6.96 9.10
N GLY A 92 -15.38 -6.84 8.67
CA GLY A 92 -16.16 -7.98 8.18
C GLY A 92 -15.49 -8.69 6.98
N ALA A 93 -14.84 -7.95 6.08
CA ALA A 93 -14.09 -8.54 4.99
C ALA A 93 -12.79 -9.22 5.45
N MET A 94 -12.12 -8.70 6.50
CA MET A 94 -10.93 -9.33 7.09
C MET A 94 -11.24 -10.65 7.80
N GLU A 95 -12.42 -10.74 8.44
CA GLU A 95 -12.88 -11.93 9.18
C GLU A 95 -13.51 -12.99 8.26
N ALA A 96 -13.85 -12.63 7.03
CA ALA A 96 -14.49 -13.55 6.09
C ALA A 96 -13.48 -14.60 5.58
N GLU A 97 -13.94 -15.86 5.54
CA GLU A 97 -13.19 -16.90 4.82
C GLU A 97 -13.27 -16.65 3.32
N GLY A 98 -12.12 -16.64 2.64
CA GLY A 98 -12.06 -16.42 1.20
C GLY A 98 -10.72 -16.83 0.60
N GLU A 99 -10.74 -17.07 -0.72
CA GLU A 99 -9.53 -17.26 -1.52
C GLU A 99 -9.12 -15.92 -2.13
N GLY A 100 -7.96 -15.38 -1.75
CA GLY A 100 -7.50 -14.11 -2.28
C GLY A 100 -6.36 -13.51 -1.46
N ALA A 101 -6.04 -12.25 -1.75
CA ALA A 101 -5.06 -11.48 -0.99
C ALA A 101 -5.54 -11.30 0.46
N ARG A 102 -4.60 -11.22 1.41
CA ARG A 102 -4.91 -11.01 2.84
C ARG A 102 -4.93 -9.52 3.15
N ILE A 103 -5.95 -9.06 3.85
CA ILE A 103 -5.97 -7.73 4.46
C ILE A 103 -5.24 -7.83 5.82
N TRP A 104 -4.10 -7.15 5.96
CA TRP A 104 -3.29 -7.14 7.19
C TRP A 104 -3.63 -6.01 8.14
N GLY A 105 -4.57 -5.16 7.77
CA GLY A 105 -5.05 -4.02 8.52
C GLY A 105 -5.58 -2.95 7.61
N ILE A 106 -5.84 -1.79 8.21
CA ILE A 106 -6.38 -0.61 7.55
C ILE A 106 -5.29 0.46 7.50
N ASN A 107 -5.13 1.08 6.34
CA ASN A 107 -4.50 2.38 6.18
C ASN A 107 -5.60 3.44 6.24
N MET A 108 -5.62 4.23 7.31
CA MET A 108 -6.60 5.31 7.48
C MET A 108 -6.07 6.57 6.80
N GLU A 109 -6.39 6.74 5.51
CA GLU A 109 -6.08 7.96 4.76
C GLU A 109 -7.19 8.99 4.96
N GLY A 110 -6.88 9.95 5.82
CA GLY A 110 -7.85 10.93 6.30
C GLY A 110 -8.67 10.45 7.51
N PRO A 111 -9.42 11.36 8.12
CA PRO A 111 -9.72 12.74 7.70
C PRO A 111 -8.69 13.80 8.15
N PHE A 112 -7.56 13.44 8.74
CA PHE A 112 -6.60 14.36 9.35
C PHE A 112 -5.62 14.97 8.33
N LEU A 113 -6.13 15.39 7.18
CA LEU A 113 -5.37 15.86 6.03
C LEU A 113 -5.45 17.38 5.85
N GLY A 114 -4.40 17.97 5.26
CA GLY A 114 -4.32 19.41 5.00
C GLY A 114 -5.29 19.87 3.90
N PRO A 115 -6.13 20.88 4.16
CA PRO A 115 -7.11 21.33 3.16
C PRO A 115 -6.46 21.82 1.86
N ASP A 116 -5.27 22.42 1.93
CA ASP A 116 -4.52 22.91 0.77
C ASP A 116 -3.91 21.79 -0.08
N LYS A 117 -3.80 20.60 0.47
CA LYS A 117 -3.23 19.40 -0.14
C LYS A 117 -4.20 18.22 -0.15
N LYS A 118 -5.48 18.48 -0.09
CA LYS A 118 -6.54 17.48 0.05
C LYS A 118 -6.59 16.42 -1.07
N GLY A 119 -5.99 16.68 -2.24
CA GLY A 119 -6.10 15.77 -3.38
C GLY A 119 -7.58 15.51 -3.75
N CYS A 120 -7.94 14.24 -3.79
CA CYS A 120 -9.30 13.76 -4.09
C CYS A 120 -10.21 13.63 -2.85
N HIS A 121 -9.79 14.08 -1.67
CA HIS A 121 -10.65 14.05 -0.49
C HIS A 121 -11.65 15.19 -0.49
N ASP A 122 -12.90 14.92 -0.02
CA ASP A 122 -13.91 15.96 0.14
C ASP A 122 -13.53 16.88 1.33
N PRO A 123 -13.32 18.20 1.08
CA PRO A 123 -12.92 19.12 2.14
C PRO A 123 -13.97 19.29 3.23
N ALA A 124 -15.24 18.94 2.98
CA ALA A 124 -16.32 19.05 3.95
C ALA A 124 -16.13 18.08 5.14
N TYR A 125 -15.38 17.00 4.95
CA TYR A 125 -15.18 15.95 5.96
C TYR A 125 -13.77 15.93 6.56
N LEU A 126 -12.89 16.85 6.13
CA LEU A 126 -11.56 16.99 6.73
C LEU A 126 -11.66 17.45 8.19
N LYS A 127 -10.78 16.93 9.03
CA LYS A 127 -10.75 17.21 10.47
C LYS A 127 -9.33 17.49 10.95
N LYS A 128 -9.23 18.23 12.04
CA LYS A 128 -8.01 18.23 12.84
C LYS A 128 -7.85 16.87 13.53
N PRO A 129 -6.61 16.44 13.83
CA PRO A 129 -6.37 15.22 14.58
C PRO A 129 -7.14 15.21 15.91
N ASP A 130 -7.98 14.20 16.08
CA ASP A 130 -8.88 14.02 17.22
C ASP A 130 -8.72 12.59 17.76
N CYS A 131 -8.14 12.47 18.96
CA CYS A 131 -7.89 11.18 19.58
C CYS A 131 -9.19 10.42 19.90
N ALA A 132 -10.26 11.11 20.31
CA ALA A 132 -11.53 10.45 20.64
C ALA A 132 -12.19 9.86 19.40
N PHE A 133 -12.21 10.62 18.31
CA PHE A 133 -12.72 10.14 17.03
C PHE A 133 -11.88 8.98 16.47
N PHE A 134 -10.56 9.08 16.57
CA PHE A 134 -9.68 7.98 16.16
C PHE A 134 -9.92 6.69 16.95
N GLU A 135 -10.04 6.78 18.29
CA GLU A 135 -10.32 5.62 19.15
C GLU A 135 -11.69 4.96 18.82
N GLU A 136 -12.70 5.76 18.45
CA GLU A 136 -13.97 5.24 17.96
C GLU A 136 -13.80 4.45 16.68
N LEU A 137 -13.08 5.00 15.68
CA LEU A 137 -12.84 4.32 14.41
C LEU A 137 -11.99 3.06 14.60
N ASP A 138 -10.97 3.12 15.45
CA ASP A 138 -10.14 1.95 15.74
C ASP A 138 -10.95 0.85 16.44
N ALA A 139 -11.85 1.21 17.33
CA ALA A 139 -12.79 0.26 17.96
C ALA A 139 -13.76 -0.37 16.93
N CYS A 140 -14.35 0.42 16.03
CA CYS A 140 -15.19 -0.08 14.93
C CYS A 140 -14.44 -1.03 14.01
N SER A 141 -13.16 -0.74 13.75
CA SER A 141 -12.27 -1.60 12.98
C SER A 141 -11.88 -2.90 13.69
N GLY A 142 -12.18 -3.04 15.01
CA GLY A 142 -11.68 -4.13 15.85
C GLY A 142 -10.20 -3.99 16.20
N GLY A 143 -9.65 -2.76 16.23
CA GLY A 143 -8.24 -2.49 16.49
C GLY A 143 -7.32 -2.65 15.27
N ASN A 144 -7.92 -2.78 14.08
CA ASN A 144 -7.20 -3.12 12.84
C ASN A 144 -6.63 -1.92 12.09
N ILE A 145 -6.80 -0.67 12.55
CA ILE A 145 -6.09 0.47 11.96
C ILE A 145 -4.60 0.30 12.26
N ARG A 146 -3.80 0.13 11.23
CA ARG A 146 -2.35 -0.12 11.32
C ARG A 146 -1.52 1.10 10.95
N LEU A 147 -1.94 1.84 9.93
CA LEU A 147 -1.31 3.05 9.42
C LEU A 147 -2.31 4.19 9.50
N VAL A 148 -1.85 5.38 9.91
CA VAL A 148 -2.66 6.61 10.01
C VAL A 148 -1.96 7.71 9.26
N ASP A 149 -2.61 8.24 8.25
CA ASP A 149 -2.12 9.33 7.44
C ASP A 149 -2.60 10.66 8.00
N LEU A 150 -1.66 11.59 8.24
CA LEU A 150 -2.00 12.92 8.74
C LEU A 150 -1.06 14.02 8.25
N ASP A 151 -1.61 15.24 8.21
CA ASP A 151 -0.85 16.46 8.00
C ASP A 151 -0.29 16.97 9.34
N PRO A 152 1.05 17.00 9.53
CA PRO A 152 1.68 17.45 10.76
C PRO A 152 1.55 18.96 11.01
N THR A 153 1.06 19.75 10.04
CA THR A 153 0.83 21.20 10.21
C THR A 153 -0.47 21.52 10.93
N LEU A 154 -1.37 20.53 11.07
CA LEU A 154 -2.65 20.73 11.72
C LEU A 154 -2.50 20.89 13.24
N ASP A 155 -3.35 21.75 13.83
CA ASP A 155 -3.43 21.88 15.28
C ASP A 155 -3.70 20.54 15.96
N GLY A 156 -2.92 20.14 16.95
CA GLY A 156 -3.03 18.88 17.67
C GLY A 156 -2.28 17.70 17.00
N ALA A 157 -1.75 17.86 15.79
CA ALA A 157 -1.09 16.77 15.07
C ALA A 157 0.12 16.20 15.84
N MET A 158 0.99 17.05 16.39
CA MET A 158 2.16 16.61 17.13
C MET A 158 1.79 15.83 18.41
N ASP A 159 0.72 16.20 19.07
CA ASP A 159 0.24 15.49 20.27
C ASP A 159 -0.42 14.16 19.89
N PHE A 160 -1.15 14.12 18.78
CA PHE A 160 -1.68 12.89 18.21
C PHE A 160 -0.53 11.91 17.86
N ILE A 161 0.50 12.38 17.14
CA ILE A 161 1.67 11.58 16.80
C ILE A 161 2.30 10.97 18.04
N ARG A 162 2.62 11.79 19.07
CA ARG A 162 3.21 11.31 20.34
C ARG A 162 2.33 10.29 21.05
N THR A 163 1.02 10.47 21.00
CA THR A 163 0.06 9.59 21.67
C THR A 163 0.03 8.20 21.05
N TYR A 164 0.15 8.10 19.73
CA TYR A 164 -0.02 6.83 19.00
C TYR A 164 1.30 6.23 18.49
N ALA A 165 2.40 6.97 18.51
CA ALA A 165 3.72 6.47 18.14
C ALA A 165 4.07 5.17 18.88
N GLY A 166 4.56 4.16 18.14
CA GLY A 166 4.89 2.84 18.67
C GLY A 166 3.70 1.90 18.87
N ARG A 167 2.44 2.42 18.87
CA ARG A 167 1.22 1.61 18.88
C ARG A 167 0.61 1.48 17.47
N LYS A 168 0.68 2.55 16.71
CA LYS A 168 0.26 2.64 15.32
C LYS A 168 1.41 3.18 14.49
N LYS A 169 1.42 2.88 13.19
CA LYS A 169 2.29 3.55 12.23
C LYS A 169 1.70 4.91 11.89
N ILE A 170 2.51 5.96 11.91
CA ILE A 170 2.04 7.30 11.62
C ILE A 170 2.76 7.81 10.37
N SER A 171 1.99 8.17 9.37
CA SER A 171 2.48 8.65 8.09
C SER A 171 2.21 10.14 7.90
N ILE A 172 3.22 10.86 7.44
CA ILE A 172 3.07 12.24 6.99
C ILE A 172 2.45 12.21 5.59
N ALA A 173 1.27 12.81 5.45
CA ALA A 173 0.46 12.74 4.26
C ALA A 173 -0.26 14.06 3.98
N HIS A 174 -0.57 14.34 2.70
CA HIS A 174 -1.44 15.45 2.28
C HIS A 174 -1.14 16.77 3.02
N THR A 175 0.09 17.25 2.89
CA THR A 175 0.61 18.30 3.76
C THR A 175 1.37 19.38 2.99
N SER A 176 1.26 20.61 3.47
CA SER A 176 2.14 21.72 3.09
C SER A 176 3.35 21.90 4.03
N ALA A 177 3.66 20.89 4.85
CA ALA A 177 4.77 20.94 5.80
C ALA A 177 6.08 21.30 5.10
N ASP A 178 6.81 22.21 5.71
CA ASP A 178 8.19 22.49 5.38
C ASP A 178 9.13 21.40 5.97
N TYR A 179 10.41 21.55 5.71
CA TYR A 179 11.42 20.58 6.16
C TYR A 179 11.49 20.49 7.69
N GLU A 180 11.42 21.62 8.40
CA GLU A 180 11.47 21.71 9.84
C GLU A 180 10.25 21.06 10.49
N THR A 181 9.06 21.35 10.02
CA THR A 181 7.81 20.74 10.51
C THR A 181 7.79 19.24 10.28
N ALA A 182 8.24 18.77 9.10
CA ALA A 182 8.36 17.35 8.82
C ALA A 182 9.35 16.64 9.76
N ASN A 183 10.49 17.27 10.08
CA ASN A 183 11.43 16.75 11.08
C ASN A 183 10.82 16.70 12.49
N LEU A 184 10.07 17.73 12.91
CA LEU A 184 9.37 17.72 14.19
C LEU A 184 8.36 16.57 14.29
N ALA A 185 7.67 16.26 13.20
CA ALA A 185 6.76 15.11 13.16
C ALA A 185 7.50 13.77 13.33
N VAL A 186 8.67 13.61 12.69
CA VAL A 186 9.52 12.43 12.89
C VAL A 186 10.05 12.36 14.32
N ASP A 187 10.48 13.47 14.90
CA ASP A 187 10.92 13.53 16.30
C ASP A 187 9.77 13.22 17.28
N ALA A 188 8.53 13.52 16.91
CA ALA A 188 7.34 13.14 17.66
C ALA A 188 6.98 11.66 17.52
N GLY A 189 7.50 10.96 16.49
CA GLY A 189 7.33 9.52 16.30
C GLY A 189 6.68 9.09 14.98
N ALA A 190 6.45 10.01 14.03
CA ALA A 190 6.08 9.63 12.66
C ALA A 190 7.26 8.89 12.01
N ASP A 191 6.98 7.75 11.39
CA ASP A 191 8.01 6.88 10.81
C ASP A 191 7.76 6.51 9.34
N HIS A 192 6.72 7.11 8.74
CA HIS A 192 6.26 6.83 7.40
C HIS A 192 5.92 8.11 6.63
N VAL A 193 5.91 8.06 5.31
CA VAL A 193 5.44 9.14 4.41
C VAL A 193 4.61 8.51 3.30
N THR A 194 3.40 8.98 3.13
CA THR A 194 2.43 8.51 2.15
C THR A 194 2.75 9.07 0.77
N HIS A 195 2.66 8.23 -0.28
CA HIS A 195 2.82 8.54 -1.72
C HIS A 195 3.71 9.75 -2.01
N LEU A 196 4.99 9.65 -1.61
CA LEU A 196 6.01 10.71 -1.70
C LEU A 196 5.94 11.49 -3.04
N PHE A 197 6.03 12.80 -2.99
CA PHE A 197 5.81 13.81 -4.03
C PHE A 197 4.35 14.18 -4.29
N ASN A 198 3.39 13.32 -4.00
CA ASN A 198 1.98 13.59 -4.29
C ASN A 198 1.31 14.26 -3.09
N ALA A 199 0.43 15.22 -3.34
CA ALA A 199 -0.28 16.00 -2.32
C ALA A 199 0.63 16.60 -1.23
N MET A 200 1.83 17.05 -1.61
CA MET A 200 2.79 17.75 -0.73
C MET A 200 3.50 18.90 -1.46
N ASN A 201 4.33 19.66 -0.75
CA ASN A 201 5.12 20.71 -1.36
C ASN A 201 6.22 20.12 -2.26
N GLU A 202 6.53 20.82 -3.37
CA GLU A 202 7.59 20.43 -4.29
C GLU A 202 8.97 20.48 -3.63
N LEU A 203 9.85 19.55 -4.01
CA LEU A 203 11.26 19.61 -3.66
C LEU A 203 11.94 20.81 -4.34
N ARG A 204 12.30 21.81 -3.57
CA ARG A 204 13.08 22.96 -4.02
C ARG A 204 14.45 22.97 -3.35
N HIS A 205 15.47 23.51 -4.03
CA HIS A 205 16.85 23.45 -3.56
C HIS A 205 17.14 24.25 -2.26
N ARG A 206 16.20 25.11 -1.81
CA ARG A 206 16.25 25.87 -0.54
C ARG A 206 15.05 25.57 0.36
N GLU A 207 14.06 24.89 -0.13
CA GLU A 207 12.83 24.50 0.55
C GLU A 207 12.55 23.02 0.23
N PRO A 208 13.35 22.08 0.80
CA PRO A 208 13.29 20.68 0.40
C PRO A 208 12.04 19.94 0.89
N GLY A 209 11.30 20.49 1.84
CA GLY A 209 10.06 19.96 2.36
C GLY A 209 10.17 18.54 2.89
N VAL A 210 9.06 17.82 2.82
CA VAL A 210 8.96 16.41 3.24
C VAL A 210 9.93 15.51 2.46
N VAL A 211 10.15 15.78 1.17
CA VAL A 211 11.06 14.98 0.32
C VAL A 211 12.50 15.04 0.83
N GLY A 212 12.96 16.25 1.21
CA GLY A 212 14.30 16.43 1.80
C GLY A 212 14.41 15.72 3.15
N MET A 213 13.39 15.82 3.99
CA MET A 213 13.34 15.13 5.28
C MET A 213 13.45 13.61 5.12
N VAL A 214 12.70 13.01 4.17
CA VAL A 214 12.78 11.56 3.89
C VAL A 214 14.20 11.13 3.54
N ASN A 215 14.90 11.93 2.71
CA ASN A 215 16.28 11.62 2.34
C ASN A 215 17.23 11.62 3.56
N ASP A 216 17.07 12.56 4.47
CA ASP A 216 17.97 12.75 5.61
C ASP A 216 17.65 11.83 6.80
N ARG A 217 16.37 11.66 7.12
CA ARG A 217 15.90 10.86 8.26
C ARG A 217 15.74 9.38 7.94
N ARG A 218 15.69 9.01 6.64
CA ARG A 218 15.54 7.63 6.18
C ARG A 218 14.35 6.92 6.82
N VAL A 219 13.21 7.61 6.93
CA VAL A 219 11.91 7.03 7.29
C VAL A 219 11.35 6.20 6.14
N TRP A 220 10.38 5.36 6.39
CA TRP A 220 9.67 4.65 5.33
C TRP A 220 8.95 5.66 4.42
N ALA A 221 8.92 5.40 3.11
CA ALA A 221 8.21 6.26 2.17
C ALA A 221 7.56 5.41 1.07
N GLU A 222 6.32 5.70 0.79
CA GLU A 222 5.58 5.12 -0.32
C GLU A 222 5.91 5.84 -1.62
N LEU A 223 5.88 5.12 -2.72
CA LEU A 223 6.13 5.67 -4.05
C LEU A 223 5.24 5.01 -5.09
N ILE A 224 4.43 5.82 -5.78
CA ILE A 224 3.64 5.39 -6.93
C ILE A 224 4.56 5.42 -8.16
N CYS A 225 4.76 4.27 -8.79
CA CYS A 225 5.75 4.08 -9.86
C CYS A 225 5.12 3.79 -11.23
N ASP A 226 3.93 4.30 -11.48
CA ASP A 226 3.18 4.13 -12.74
C ASP A 226 3.77 4.92 -13.92
N GLY A 227 4.71 5.83 -13.66
CA GLY A 227 5.34 6.74 -14.63
C GLY A 227 4.47 7.96 -14.98
N ILE A 228 3.34 8.16 -14.29
CA ILE A 228 2.41 9.28 -14.42
C ILE A 228 2.49 10.18 -13.19
N HIS A 229 2.35 9.60 -11.98
CA HIS A 229 2.44 10.34 -10.72
C HIS A 229 3.86 10.82 -10.44
N VAL A 230 4.85 9.98 -10.71
CA VAL A 230 6.26 10.33 -10.52
C VAL A 230 7.06 10.02 -11.79
N HIS A 231 7.76 11.02 -12.29
CA HIS A 231 8.58 10.86 -13.50
C HIS A 231 9.67 9.80 -13.29
N PRO A 232 9.99 8.93 -14.27
CA PRO A 232 10.98 7.87 -14.12
C PRO A 232 12.37 8.33 -13.63
N SER A 233 12.81 9.53 -13.97
CA SER A 233 14.10 10.07 -13.47
C SER A 233 14.04 10.39 -11.98
N VAL A 234 12.88 10.84 -11.46
CA VAL A 234 12.66 11.10 -10.03
C VAL A 234 12.57 9.77 -9.28
N VAL A 235 11.90 8.77 -9.84
CA VAL A 235 11.89 7.40 -9.28
C VAL A 235 13.34 6.89 -9.14
N ARG A 236 14.18 7.00 -10.18
CA ARG A 236 15.61 6.59 -10.08
C ARG A 236 16.37 7.35 -9.00
N MET A 237 16.17 8.66 -8.90
CA MET A 237 16.81 9.50 -7.88
C MET A 237 16.43 9.05 -6.47
N THR A 238 15.14 8.78 -6.24
CA THR A 238 14.62 8.34 -4.95
C THR A 238 15.15 6.95 -4.59
N PHE A 239 15.19 6.01 -5.54
CA PHE A 239 15.79 4.69 -5.32
C PHE A 239 17.30 4.74 -5.08
N ALA A 240 18.00 5.70 -5.69
CA ALA A 240 19.44 5.87 -5.46
C ALA A 240 19.75 6.30 -4.02
N SER A 241 18.90 7.12 -3.41
CA SER A 241 19.09 7.64 -2.05
C SER A 241 18.46 6.80 -0.96
N ASN A 242 17.31 6.15 -1.20
CA ASN A 242 16.49 5.57 -0.13
C ASN A 242 15.91 4.19 -0.42
N ALA A 243 16.46 3.39 -1.34
CA ALA A 243 15.91 2.11 -1.78
C ALA A 243 15.48 1.15 -0.64
N GLU A 244 16.24 1.16 0.47
CA GLU A 244 16.01 0.26 1.61
C GLU A 244 14.77 0.61 2.45
N LYS A 245 14.21 1.81 2.25
CA LYS A 245 13.07 2.34 2.99
C LYS A 245 11.89 2.69 2.07
N LEU A 246 12.01 2.43 0.76
CA LEU A 246 10.91 2.66 -0.16
C LEU A 246 9.94 1.47 -0.18
N CYS A 247 8.65 1.80 -0.19
CA CYS A 247 7.56 0.88 -0.44
C CYS A 247 6.90 1.29 -1.77
N ILE A 248 6.90 0.40 -2.76
CA ILE A 248 6.10 0.59 -3.97
C ILE A 248 4.64 0.37 -3.57
N VAL A 249 3.79 1.34 -3.87
CA VAL A 249 2.35 1.27 -3.63
C VAL A 249 1.59 1.51 -4.93
N SER A 250 0.40 0.96 -5.04
CA SER A 250 -0.43 1.23 -6.23
C SER A 250 -1.22 2.52 -6.10
N ASP A 251 -1.67 2.86 -4.92
CA ASP A 251 -2.69 3.89 -4.72
C ASP A 251 -3.84 3.71 -5.72
N SER A 252 -4.29 2.47 -5.90
CA SER A 252 -5.28 2.13 -6.93
C SER A 252 -6.69 2.40 -6.45
N LEU A 253 -7.55 2.86 -7.38
CA LEU A 253 -8.99 3.03 -7.13
C LEU A 253 -9.79 1.86 -7.72
N SER A 254 -11.10 1.86 -7.49
CA SER A 254 -12.04 0.83 -7.98
C SER A 254 -11.94 0.53 -9.47
N ALA A 255 -11.51 1.50 -10.29
CA ALA A 255 -11.33 1.32 -11.74
C ALA A 255 -10.14 0.45 -12.13
N ALA A 256 -9.18 0.18 -11.21
CA ALA A 256 -8.02 -0.65 -11.52
C ALA A 256 -8.46 -2.06 -11.98
N GLY A 257 -7.93 -2.49 -13.11
CA GLY A 257 -8.32 -3.76 -13.74
C GLY A 257 -9.62 -3.71 -14.54
N MET A 258 -10.23 -2.53 -14.67
CA MET A 258 -11.40 -2.28 -15.53
C MET A 258 -10.98 -1.75 -16.91
N GLY A 259 -11.54 -0.74 -17.43
CA GLY A 259 -11.17 -0.11 -18.70
C GLY A 259 -11.40 1.39 -18.64
N ASP A 260 -11.33 2.05 -19.80
CA ASP A 260 -11.70 3.46 -19.90
C ASP A 260 -13.16 3.66 -19.49
N GLY A 261 -13.45 4.71 -18.74
CA GLY A 261 -14.80 4.99 -18.25
C GLY A 261 -14.85 6.05 -17.18
N VAL A 262 -16.02 6.17 -16.57
CA VAL A 262 -16.28 7.06 -15.43
C VAL A 262 -16.56 6.19 -14.20
N TYR A 263 -15.87 6.48 -13.12
CA TYR A 263 -15.89 5.72 -11.87
C TYR A 263 -16.11 6.66 -10.69
N SER A 264 -16.28 6.11 -9.50
CA SER A 264 -16.40 6.87 -8.25
C SER A 264 -15.20 6.61 -7.35
N LEU A 265 -14.76 7.64 -6.63
CA LEU A 265 -13.78 7.56 -5.54
C LEU A 265 -14.23 8.50 -4.42
N GLY A 266 -14.60 7.96 -3.27
CA GLY A 266 -15.09 8.76 -2.14
C GLY A 266 -16.30 9.65 -2.50
N GLY A 267 -17.15 9.22 -3.45
CA GLY A 267 -18.30 9.99 -3.96
C GLY A 267 -17.96 11.02 -5.05
N LEU A 268 -16.68 11.19 -5.42
CA LEU A 268 -16.26 12.06 -6.52
C LEU A 268 -16.21 11.29 -7.84
N GLU A 269 -16.58 11.97 -8.94
CA GLU A 269 -16.51 11.42 -10.30
C GLU A 269 -15.06 11.44 -10.81
N VAL A 270 -14.54 10.27 -11.22
CA VAL A 270 -13.20 10.09 -11.77
C VAL A 270 -13.27 9.57 -13.20
N HIS A 271 -12.60 10.26 -14.11
CA HIS A 271 -12.49 9.89 -15.52
C HIS A 271 -11.21 9.10 -15.75
N VAL A 272 -11.35 7.87 -16.24
CA VAL A 272 -10.22 6.99 -16.60
C VAL A 272 -10.07 6.94 -18.11
N LYS A 273 -8.84 7.24 -18.57
CA LYS A 273 -8.43 7.10 -19.97
C LYS A 273 -7.03 6.49 -20.05
N GLY A 274 -6.93 5.27 -20.56
CA GLY A 274 -5.70 4.49 -20.57
C GLY A 274 -5.22 4.21 -19.15
N LYS A 275 -4.05 4.74 -18.79
CA LYS A 275 -3.47 4.60 -17.44
C LYS A 275 -3.73 5.82 -16.53
N ARG A 276 -4.41 6.85 -17.01
CA ARG A 276 -4.64 8.09 -16.27
C ARG A 276 -6.05 8.11 -15.69
N ALA A 277 -6.14 8.30 -14.39
CA ALA A 277 -7.36 8.62 -13.67
C ALA A 277 -7.30 10.08 -13.19
N ALA A 278 -8.33 10.87 -13.41
CA ALA A 278 -8.37 12.28 -13.04
C ALA A 278 -9.79 12.77 -12.76
N LEU A 279 -9.90 13.78 -11.88
CA LEU A 279 -11.11 14.55 -11.69
C LEU A 279 -11.38 15.45 -12.92
N ALA A 280 -12.57 16.06 -12.99
CA ALA A 280 -12.96 16.93 -14.09
C ALA A 280 -12.05 18.16 -14.27
N ASP A 281 -11.40 18.64 -13.22
CA ASP A 281 -10.43 19.74 -13.24
C ASP A 281 -9.02 19.31 -13.67
N GLY A 282 -8.81 18.00 -13.92
CA GLY A 282 -7.53 17.43 -14.33
C GLY A 282 -6.61 16.98 -13.19
N THR A 283 -7.02 17.17 -11.93
CA THR A 283 -6.30 16.63 -10.76
C THR A 283 -6.19 15.12 -10.87
N LEU A 284 -4.99 14.56 -10.70
CA LEU A 284 -4.81 13.10 -10.67
C LEU A 284 -5.57 12.53 -9.47
N ALA A 285 -6.26 11.42 -9.68
CA ALA A 285 -7.14 10.78 -8.71
C ALA A 285 -6.77 9.31 -8.58
N CYS A 286 -5.81 9.00 -7.71
CA CYS A 286 -5.30 7.65 -7.54
C CYS A 286 -4.76 7.04 -8.85
N SER A 287 -4.40 5.76 -8.85
CA SER A 287 -3.95 5.05 -10.04
C SER A 287 -4.94 3.97 -10.50
N VAL A 288 -4.71 3.44 -11.69
CA VAL A 288 -5.39 2.23 -12.21
C VAL A 288 -4.41 1.05 -12.33
N SER A 289 -3.26 1.16 -11.67
CA SER A 289 -2.16 0.21 -11.67
C SER A 289 -2.30 -0.88 -10.57
N ASN A 290 -1.25 -1.63 -10.35
CA ASN A 290 -1.04 -2.51 -9.21
C ASN A 290 0.45 -2.65 -8.91
N VAL A 291 0.82 -3.07 -7.70
CA VAL A 291 2.23 -3.16 -7.27
C VAL A 291 3.10 -4.04 -8.18
N PHE A 292 2.53 -5.07 -8.81
CA PHE A 292 3.29 -5.91 -9.73
C PHE A 292 3.67 -5.17 -11.01
N GLU A 293 2.73 -4.42 -11.60
CA GLU A 293 3.01 -3.55 -12.75
C GLU A 293 3.99 -2.43 -12.39
N GLU A 294 3.82 -1.83 -11.23
CA GLU A 294 4.72 -0.78 -10.73
C GLU A 294 6.14 -1.28 -10.51
N CYS A 295 6.30 -2.47 -9.93
CA CYS A 295 7.60 -3.12 -9.80
C CYS A 295 8.26 -3.38 -11.16
N ARG A 296 7.49 -3.81 -12.16
CA ARG A 296 7.99 -3.95 -13.54
C ARG A 296 8.40 -2.61 -14.14
N ASN A 297 7.64 -1.55 -13.91
CA ASN A 297 7.99 -0.20 -14.36
C ASN A 297 9.31 0.25 -13.72
N VAL A 298 9.49 0.07 -12.42
CA VAL A 298 10.73 0.39 -11.68
C VAL A 298 11.94 -0.31 -12.31
N ILE A 299 11.82 -1.60 -12.63
CA ILE A 299 12.88 -2.36 -13.32
C ILE A 299 13.13 -1.74 -14.73
N SER A 300 12.06 -1.44 -15.47
CA SER A 300 12.18 -0.83 -16.81
C SER A 300 12.80 0.57 -16.79
N PHE A 301 12.69 1.29 -15.66
CA PHE A 301 13.35 2.58 -15.44
C PHE A 301 14.85 2.44 -15.14
N GLY A 302 15.38 1.22 -15.05
CA GLY A 302 16.80 0.93 -14.85
C GLY A 302 17.23 0.71 -13.40
N ILE A 303 16.29 0.50 -12.48
CA ILE A 303 16.57 0.04 -11.10
C ILE A 303 16.76 -1.48 -11.12
N SER A 304 17.69 -2.00 -10.32
CA SER A 304 17.95 -3.44 -10.28
C SER A 304 16.70 -4.21 -9.78
N PRO A 305 16.44 -5.41 -10.33
CA PRO A 305 15.31 -6.24 -9.91
C PRO A 305 15.25 -6.48 -8.41
N GLU A 306 16.41 -6.68 -7.76
CA GLU A 306 16.48 -6.95 -6.31
C GLU A 306 15.92 -5.79 -5.49
N LYS A 307 16.26 -4.53 -5.87
CA LYS A 307 15.76 -3.34 -5.19
C LYS A 307 14.28 -3.12 -5.44
N ALA A 308 13.82 -3.31 -6.68
CA ALA A 308 12.42 -3.16 -7.06
C ALA A 308 11.55 -4.20 -6.35
N ILE A 309 11.95 -5.46 -6.34
CA ILE A 309 11.23 -6.56 -5.67
C ILE A 309 11.22 -6.32 -4.16
N ALA A 310 12.36 -5.95 -3.54
CA ALA A 310 12.40 -5.65 -2.12
C ALA A 310 11.43 -4.52 -1.74
N ALA A 311 11.32 -3.48 -2.57
CA ALA A 311 10.38 -2.38 -2.35
C ALA A 311 8.90 -2.77 -2.55
N ALA A 312 8.63 -3.88 -3.23
CA ALA A 312 7.27 -4.41 -3.44
C ALA A 312 6.86 -5.49 -2.42
N CYS A 313 7.78 -6.03 -1.62
CA CYS A 313 7.47 -7.12 -0.68
C CYS A 313 8.13 -6.97 0.69
N LEU A 314 9.45 -7.01 0.80
CA LEU A 314 10.17 -7.01 2.08
C LEU A 314 10.10 -5.66 2.81
N ASN A 315 10.26 -4.56 2.07
CA ASN A 315 10.21 -3.24 2.67
C ASN A 315 8.84 -2.90 3.26
N PRO A 316 7.70 -3.06 2.54
CA PRO A 316 6.39 -2.83 3.14
C PRO A 316 6.09 -3.80 4.30
N ALA A 317 6.58 -5.06 4.26
CA ALA A 317 6.46 -5.97 5.39
C ALA A 317 7.22 -5.44 6.63
N ARG A 318 8.44 -4.94 6.46
CA ARG A 318 9.23 -4.30 7.53
C ARG A 318 8.60 -3.00 8.03
N ALA A 319 8.11 -2.17 7.12
CA ALA A 319 7.45 -0.91 7.47
C ALA A 319 6.25 -1.17 8.39
N MET A 320 5.51 -2.23 8.13
CA MET A 320 4.32 -2.62 8.90
C MET A 320 4.61 -3.60 10.06
N GLY A 321 5.88 -4.01 10.27
CA GLY A 321 6.26 -4.95 11.34
C GLY A 321 5.75 -6.38 11.08
N LEU A 322 5.66 -6.80 9.82
CA LEU A 322 5.14 -8.10 9.38
C LEU A 322 6.23 -8.99 8.75
N GLU A 323 7.50 -8.61 8.82
CA GLU A 323 8.63 -9.34 8.22
C GLU A 323 8.89 -10.71 8.83
N THR A 324 8.22 -11.06 9.92
CA THR A 324 8.23 -12.41 10.52
C THR A 324 7.14 -13.31 9.97
N GLU A 325 6.21 -12.76 9.17
CA GLU A 325 5.08 -13.46 8.57
C GLU A 325 5.18 -13.55 7.04
N ILE A 326 5.51 -12.41 6.40
CA ILE A 326 5.50 -12.21 4.94
C ILE A 326 6.71 -11.43 4.44
N GLY A 327 6.79 -11.23 3.12
CA GLY A 327 7.74 -10.32 2.46
C GLY A 327 9.06 -10.95 2.05
N ASP A 328 9.29 -12.22 2.36
CA ASP A 328 10.51 -12.95 2.01
C ASP A 328 10.19 -14.43 1.74
N ILE A 329 11.14 -15.14 1.12
CA ILE A 329 11.10 -16.60 0.97
C ILE A 329 12.11 -17.21 1.95
N ARG A 330 11.64 -17.52 3.16
CA ARG A 330 12.45 -18.17 4.19
C ARG A 330 11.60 -19.09 5.08
N LYS A 331 12.27 -20.05 5.70
CA LYS A 331 11.62 -21.00 6.61
C LYS A 331 10.82 -20.27 7.70
N GLY A 332 9.58 -20.71 7.91
CA GLY A 332 8.65 -20.20 8.92
C GLY A 332 7.65 -19.17 8.37
N LEU A 333 7.96 -18.47 7.30
CA LEU A 333 7.05 -17.49 6.70
C LEU A 333 5.90 -18.17 5.95
N LEU A 334 4.84 -17.41 5.73
CA LEU A 334 3.73 -17.81 4.87
C LEU A 334 4.24 -18.13 3.45
N ALA A 335 3.68 -19.15 2.86
CA ALA A 335 4.03 -19.57 1.51
C ALA A 335 3.25 -18.76 0.47
N ASP A 336 3.32 -17.43 0.56
CA ASP A 336 2.75 -16.48 -0.38
C ASP A 336 3.83 -16.11 -1.39
N MET A 337 3.65 -16.55 -2.66
CA MET A 337 4.74 -16.55 -3.63
C MET A 337 4.24 -16.28 -5.05
N LEU A 338 5.12 -15.68 -5.85
CA LEU A 338 4.91 -15.44 -7.27
C LEU A 338 5.91 -16.25 -8.10
N VAL A 339 5.41 -16.93 -9.11
CA VAL A 339 6.24 -17.55 -10.15
C VAL A 339 6.24 -16.63 -11.36
N VAL A 340 7.40 -16.13 -11.74
CA VAL A 340 7.56 -15.23 -12.87
C VAL A 340 8.64 -15.74 -13.84
N THR A 341 8.58 -15.29 -15.10
CA THR A 341 9.70 -15.44 -16.03
C THR A 341 10.83 -14.48 -15.68
N PRO A 342 12.07 -14.68 -16.20
CA PRO A 342 13.13 -13.69 -16.07
C PRO A 342 12.76 -12.29 -16.58
N ASP A 343 11.82 -12.19 -17.53
CA ASP A 343 11.28 -10.93 -18.05
C ASP A 343 10.09 -10.39 -17.22
N MET A 344 9.94 -10.88 -15.98
CA MET A 344 8.87 -10.46 -15.06
C MET A 344 7.46 -10.65 -15.62
N GLU A 345 7.19 -11.75 -16.33
CA GLU A 345 5.83 -12.14 -16.68
C GLU A 345 5.25 -13.07 -15.62
N LEU A 346 4.12 -12.69 -15.01
CA LEU A 346 3.48 -13.47 -13.95
C LEU A 346 2.87 -14.77 -14.51
N LYS A 347 3.31 -15.91 -14.00
CA LYS A 347 2.85 -17.25 -14.44
C LYS A 347 1.90 -17.89 -13.44
N GLN A 348 2.20 -17.78 -12.14
CA GLN A 348 1.39 -18.36 -11.09
C GLN A 348 1.54 -17.55 -9.81
N VAL A 349 0.49 -17.49 -9.03
CA VAL A 349 0.47 -16.96 -7.66
C VAL A 349 0.12 -18.08 -6.71
N TYR A 350 0.79 -18.12 -5.58
CA TYR A 350 0.49 -19.00 -4.45
C TYR A 350 0.18 -18.16 -3.23
N ILE A 351 -0.89 -18.50 -2.51
CA ILE A 351 -1.24 -17.93 -1.21
C ILE A 351 -1.38 -19.07 -0.22
N GLY A 352 -0.59 -19.04 0.88
CA GLY A 352 -0.52 -20.15 1.82
C GLY A 352 -0.15 -21.49 1.15
N GLY A 353 0.68 -21.43 0.11
CA GLY A 353 1.09 -22.62 -0.66
C GLY A 353 0.05 -23.17 -1.63
N LYS A 354 -1.17 -22.59 -1.69
CA LYS A 354 -2.22 -22.97 -2.63
C LYS A 354 -2.17 -22.11 -3.87
N ALA A 355 -2.26 -22.73 -5.04
CA ALA A 355 -2.28 -22.01 -6.32
C ALA A 355 -3.58 -21.21 -6.47
N VAL A 356 -3.46 -19.92 -6.75
CA VAL A 356 -4.59 -19.04 -7.08
C VAL A 356 -5.11 -19.42 -8.47
N GLN A 357 -6.41 -19.64 -8.57
CA GLN A 357 -7.07 -19.93 -9.86
C GLN A 357 -7.12 -18.66 -10.72
N LYS A 358 -6.84 -18.81 -12.03
CA LYS A 358 -6.85 -17.72 -13.00
C LYS A 358 -8.26 -17.23 -13.34
#